data_28d2a11f41814e8569a2a2f2d7aebf52
#
_entry.id   28d2a11f41814e8569a2a2f2d7aebf52
#
_cell.length_a   1.000
_cell.length_b   1.000
_cell.length_c   1.000
_cell.angle_alpha   90.00
_cell.angle_beta   90.00
_cell.angle_gamma   90.00
#
_symmetry.space_group_name_H-M   'P 1'
#
loop_
_entity.id
_entity.type
_entity.pdbx_description
1 polymer ?
#
loop_
_entity_poly.entity_id
_entity_poly.type
_entity_poly.pdbx_seq_one_letter_code
_entity_poly.pdbx_strand_id
1 'polypeptide(L)'
;MSFNVYYQDELLALRTLGKEFAQRNPALVPFLTAGFPDSARFWPTLMELDENGADVIEIGVPFSDPVADGPVVEEASRRALEQGVSLNWIMDGLKQRAGNFKAGIVLMGYLNPFLQYGLERFA
;
A
#
# COMPACT_ATOMS: atom_id res chain seq x y z
N MET A 1 -14.03 7.97 -3.52
CA MET A 1 -13.82 6.76 -4.35
C MET A 1 -12.39 6.28 -4.12
N SER A 2 -12.22 5.10 -3.59
CA SER A 2 -10.90 4.49 -3.41
C SER A 2 -10.56 3.63 -4.63
N PHE A 3 -9.28 3.62 -5.03
CA PHE A 3 -8.77 2.79 -6.10
C PHE A 3 -7.76 1.80 -5.53
N ASN A 4 -7.92 0.54 -5.90
CA ASN A 4 -6.88 -0.47 -5.70
C ASN A 4 -6.01 -0.47 -6.94
N VAL A 5 -4.73 -0.17 -6.76
CA VAL A 5 -3.77 -0.15 -7.88
C VAL A 5 -2.68 -1.15 -7.58
N TYR A 6 -2.44 -2.03 -8.52
CA TYR A 6 -1.43 -3.06 -8.43
C TYR A 6 -0.07 -2.51 -8.87
N TYR A 7 0.97 -2.82 -8.12
CA TYR A 7 2.33 -2.42 -8.42
C TYR A 7 3.09 -3.59 -9.04
N GLN A 8 3.75 -3.31 -10.15
CA GLN A 8 4.54 -4.22 -11.01
C GLN A 8 3.75 -5.25 -11.83
N ASP A 9 4.02 -5.25 -13.14
CA ASP A 9 3.51 -6.21 -14.14
C ASP A 9 2.10 -6.72 -13.83
N GLU A 10 1.12 -5.84 -14.07
CA GLU A 10 -0.28 -6.02 -13.66
C GLU A 10 -0.83 -7.41 -13.97
N LEU A 11 -0.49 -7.97 -15.11
CA LEU A 11 -0.94 -9.30 -15.51
C LEU A 11 -0.27 -10.42 -14.72
N LEU A 12 1.01 -10.26 -14.35
CA LEU A 12 1.74 -11.27 -13.57
C LEU A 12 1.33 -11.19 -12.11
N ALA A 13 1.19 -9.99 -11.56
CA ALA A 13 0.70 -9.77 -10.20
C ALA A 13 -0.73 -10.31 -10.03
N LEU A 14 -1.65 -9.99 -10.94
CA LEU A 14 -3.02 -10.50 -10.93
C LEU A 14 -3.09 -12.02 -11.07
N ARG A 15 -2.23 -12.63 -11.90
CA ARG A 15 -2.15 -14.09 -12.04
C ARG A 15 -1.60 -14.75 -10.79
N THR A 16 -0.59 -14.16 -10.18
CA THR A 16 0.03 -14.67 -8.95
C THR A 16 -0.95 -14.56 -7.79
N LEU A 17 -1.54 -13.38 -7.58
CA LEU A 17 -2.59 -13.16 -6.59
C LEU A 17 -3.77 -14.10 -6.78
N GLY A 18 -4.26 -14.26 -8.00
CA GLY A 18 -5.37 -15.17 -8.30
C GLY A 18 -5.05 -16.62 -7.98
N LYS A 19 -3.82 -17.09 -8.22
CA LYS A 19 -3.38 -18.44 -7.87
C LYS A 19 -3.25 -18.63 -6.36
N GLU A 20 -2.69 -17.65 -5.66
CA GLU A 20 -2.53 -17.70 -4.21
C GLU A 20 -3.88 -17.66 -3.50
N PHE A 21 -4.79 -16.79 -3.92
CA PHE A 21 -6.16 -16.78 -3.39
C PHE A 21 -6.93 -18.07 -3.66
N ALA A 22 -6.70 -18.73 -4.80
CA ALA A 22 -7.30 -20.01 -5.10
C ALA A 22 -6.75 -21.16 -4.24
N GLN A 23 -5.51 -21.06 -3.77
CA GLN A 23 -4.83 -22.11 -3.00
C GLN A 23 -4.96 -21.93 -1.48
N ARG A 24 -5.16 -20.69 -1.01
CA ARG A 24 -5.31 -20.36 0.41
C ARG A 24 -6.70 -19.87 0.74
N ASN A 25 -7.34 -20.56 1.64
CA ASN A 25 -8.64 -20.15 2.18
C ASN A 25 -8.64 -20.42 3.69
N PRO A 26 -8.68 -19.39 4.56
CA PRO A 26 -8.72 -17.95 4.24
C PRO A 26 -7.34 -17.36 3.89
N ALA A 27 -7.32 -16.25 3.12
CA ALA A 27 -6.17 -15.42 2.87
C ALA A 27 -6.01 -14.33 3.94
N LEU A 28 -4.77 -13.97 4.27
CA LEU A 28 -4.46 -12.87 5.19
C LEU A 28 -4.10 -11.60 4.40
N VAL A 29 -4.93 -10.57 4.54
CA VAL A 29 -4.78 -9.29 3.81
C VAL A 29 -4.75 -8.13 4.81
N PRO A 30 -3.61 -7.84 5.46
CA PRO A 30 -3.50 -6.72 6.37
C PRO A 30 -3.48 -5.38 5.62
N PHE A 31 -4.07 -4.35 6.26
CA PHE A 31 -4.03 -2.96 5.82
C PHE A 31 -3.10 -2.15 6.73
N LEU A 32 -2.28 -1.28 6.15
CA LEU A 32 -1.42 -0.36 6.89
C LEU A 32 -1.34 0.99 6.16
N THR A 33 -1.65 2.09 6.87
CA THR A 33 -1.43 3.44 6.32
C THR A 33 0.07 3.69 6.17
N ALA A 34 0.50 4.13 4.98
CA ALA A 34 1.90 4.45 4.74
C ALA A 34 2.41 5.52 5.72
N GLY A 35 3.56 5.24 6.34
CA GLY A 35 4.16 6.11 7.34
C GLY A 35 3.54 6.03 8.74
N PHE A 36 2.64 5.09 9.00
CA PHE A 36 2.09 4.85 10.33
C PHE A 36 2.80 3.64 11.00
N PRO A 37 3.08 3.67 12.32
CA PRO A 37 2.84 4.75 13.28
C PRO A 37 3.77 5.96 13.10
N ASP A 38 4.92 5.76 12.47
CA ASP A 38 5.86 6.77 12.00
C ASP A 38 6.63 6.24 10.77
N SER A 39 7.25 7.15 10.04
CA SER A 39 7.95 6.84 8.79
C SER A 39 9.14 5.89 8.97
N ALA A 40 9.78 5.88 10.13
CA ALA A 40 10.91 5.01 10.44
C ALA A 40 10.48 3.56 10.69
N ARG A 41 9.32 3.36 11.29
CA ARG A 41 8.78 2.02 11.64
C ARG A 41 7.96 1.41 10.51
N PHE A 42 7.44 2.20 9.60
CA PHE A 42 6.54 1.70 8.55
C PHE A 42 7.14 0.55 7.74
N TRP A 43 8.32 0.75 7.16
CA TRP A 43 8.96 -0.27 6.33
C TRP A 43 9.34 -1.54 7.09
N PRO A 44 9.95 -1.47 8.29
CA PRO A 44 10.16 -2.65 9.12
C PRO A 44 8.88 -3.40 9.44
N THR A 45 7.80 -2.69 9.79
CA THR A 45 6.49 -3.30 10.07
C THR A 45 5.93 -4.02 8.84
N LEU A 46 6.04 -3.41 7.67
CA LEU A 46 5.60 -4.01 6.41
C LEU A 46 6.35 -5.31 6.11
N MET A 47 7.66 -5.31 6.29
CA MET A 47 8.50 -6.50 6.11
C MET A 47 8.14 -7.60 7.11
N GLU A 48 7.84 -7.24 8.35
CA GLU A 48 7.42 -8.19 9.39
C GLU A 48 6.07 -8.84 9.07
N LEU A 49 5.11 -8.08 8.51
CA LEU A 49 3.85 -8.64 8.01
C LEU A 49 4.08 -9.65 6.89
N ASP A 50 4.96 -9.34 5.95
CA ASP A 50 5.34 -10.24 4.86
C ASP A 50 5.98 -11.54 5.37
N GLU A 51 6.93 -11.43 6.29
CA GLU A 51 7.64 -12.58 6.90
C GLU A 51 6.69 -13.47 7.72
N ASN A 52 5.66 -12.91 8.32
CA ASN A 52 4.68 -13.63 9.14
C ASN A 52 3.47 -14.16 8.35
N GLY A 53 3.54 -14.17 7.03
CA GLY A 53 2.62 -14.91 6.19
C GLY A 53 1.44 -14.11 5.66
N ALA A 54 1.54 -12.80 5.54
CA ALA A 54 0.59 -12.01 4.76
C ALA A 54 0.58 -12.50 3.30
N ASP A 55 -0.60 -12.69 2.74
CA ASP A 55 -0.75 -13.09 1.33
C ASP A 55 -0.74 -11.86 0.42
N VAL A 56 -1.39 -10.79 0.85
CA VAL A 56 -1.41 -9.47 0.20
C VAL A 56 -1.36 -8.41 1.28
N ILE A 57 -0.60 -7.35 1.07
CA ILE A 57 -0.54 -6.21 1.98
C ILE A 57 -1.14 -4.98 1.28
N GLU A 58 -2.17 -4.41 1.86
CA GLU A 58 -2.75 -3.15 1.41
C GLU A 58 -2.03 -1.97 2.07
N ILE A 59 -1.44 -1.10 1.26
CA ILE A 59 -0.81 0.14 1.72
C ILE A 59 -1.77 1.30 1.47
N GLY A 60 -2.25 1.94 2.52
CA GLY A 60 -3.06 3.15 2.43
C GLY A 60 -2.23 4.37 2.06
N VAL A 61 -2.59 5.05 0.97
CA VAL A 61 -1.97 6.31 0.55
C VAL A 61 -2.59 7.45 1.32
N PRO A 62 -1.82 8.22 2.13
CA PRO A 62 -2.35 9.33 2.91
C PRO A 62 -2.95 10.42 2.02
N PHE A 63 -4.09 10.97 2.43
CA PHE A 63 -4.76 12.07 1.76
C PHE A 63 -5.30 13.08 2.77
N SER A 64 -5.26 14.38 2.42
CA SER A 64 -5.66 15.47 3.31
C SER A 64 -7.17 15.57 3.57
N ASP A 65 -7.98 15.07 2.63
CA ASP A 65 -9.44 15.13 2.68
C ASP A 65 -10.10 13.73 2.59
N PRO A 66 -9.88 12.85 3.58
CA PRO A 66 -10.32 11.45 3.53
C PRO A 66 -11.81 11.31 3.90
N VAL A 67 -12.70 11.78 3.04
CA VAL A 67 -14.16 11.87 3.29
C VAL A 67 -14.86 10.52 3.46
N ALA A 68 -14.27 9.43 2.99
CA ALA A 68 -14.84 8.08 3.08
C ALA A 68 -14.20 7.22 4.18
N ASP A 69 -13.15 7.70 4.82
CA ASP A 69 -12.43 6.97 5.87
C ASP A 69 -13.03 7.25 7.25
N GLY A 70 -12.85 6.32 8.16
CA GLY A 70 -13.21 6.52 9.57
C GLY A 70 -12.13 7.27 10.34
N PRO A 71 -12.42 7.70 11.59
CA PRO A 71 -11.53 8.56 12.38
C PRO A 71 -10.14 7.96 12.64
N VAL A 72 -10.03 6.65 12.70
CA VAL A 72 -8.75 5.96 12.92
C VAL A 72 -7.83 6.10 11.70
N VAL A 73 -8.37 5.87 10.51
CA VAL A 73 -7.60 6.00 9.24
C VAL A 73 -7.31 7.46 8.94
N GLU A 74 -8.24 8.37 9.21
CA GLU A 74 -8.04 9.82 9.09
C GLU A 74 -6.87 10.31 9.95
N GLU A 75 -6.82 9.89 11.21
CA GLU A 75 -5.74 10.26 12.13
C GLU A 75 -4.39 9.66 11.67
N ALA A 76 -4.38 8.42 11.21
CA ALA A 76 -3.17 7.80 10.66
C ALA A 76 -2.66 8.54 9.42
N SER A 77 -3.56 8.94 8.51
CA SER A 77 -3.23 9.75 7.34
C SER A 77 -2.68 11.12 7.71
N ARG A 78 -3.31 11.80 8.66
CA ARG A 78 -2.86 13.11 9.15
C ARG A 78 -1.44 13.04 9.68
N ARG A 79 -1.13 12.07 10.53
CA ARG A 79 0.21 11.85 11.09
C ARG A 79 1.24 11.53 10.01
N ALA A 80 0.86 10.72 9.02
CA ALA A 80 1.73 10.39 7.91
C ALA A 80 2.07 11.62 7.06
N LEU A 81 1.07 12.45 6.73
CA LEU A 81 1.27 13.70 5.97
C LEU A 81 2.16 14.69 6.71
N GLU A 82 2.02 14.82 8.03
CA GLU A 82 2.89 15.68 8.86
C GLU A 82 4.36 15.25 8.82
N GLN A 83 4.63 13.97 8.56
CA GLN A 83 5.98 13.42 8.40
C GLN A 83 6.50 13.50 6.96
N GLY A 84 5.73 14.09 6.04
CA GLY A 84 6.11 14.21 4.64
C GLY A 84 5.89 12.94 3.81
N VAL A 85 5.09 12.00 4.28
CA VAL A 85 4.75 10.80 3.51
C VAL A 85 3.83 11.19 2.35
N SER A 86 4.20 10.74 1.16
CA SER A 86 3.50 11.01 -0.09
C SER A 86 3.50 9.76 -0.97
N LEU A 87 2.77 9.79 -2.08
CA LEU A 87 2.85 8.70 -3.06
C LEU A 87 4.27 8.55 -3.63
N ASN A 88 5.01 9.66 -3.85
CA ASN A 88 6.43 9.59 -4.23
C ASN A 88 7.25 8.82 -3.20
N TRP A 89 7.09 9.14 -1.91
CA TRP A 89 7.78 8.46 -0.82
C TRP A 89 7.47 6.95 -0.80
N ILE A 90 6.21 6.58 -1.00
CA ILE A 90 5.78 5.17 -1.08
C ILE A 90 6.43 4.48 -2.27
N MET A 91 6.34 5.06 -3.45
CA MET A 91 6.88 4.47 -4.68
C MET A 91 8.39 4.30 -4.64
N ASP A 92 9.11 5.29 -4.12
CA ASP A 92 10.56 5.22 -3.95
C ASP A 92 10.95 4.14 -2.94
N GLY A 93 10.23 4.05 -1.84
CA GLY A 93 10.45 3.01 -0.84
C GLY A 93 10.17 1.59 -1.36
N LEU A 94 9.14 1.40 -2.17
CA LEU A 94 8.83 0.14 -2.82
C LEU A 94 9.89 -0.24 -3.87
N LYS A 95 10.36 0.72 -4.67
CA LYS A 95 11.44 0.49 -5.64
C LYS A 95 12.72 0.02 -4.97
N GLN A 96 13.10 0.62 -3.85
CA GLN A 96 14.28 0.22 -3.07
C GLN A 96 14.17 -1.22 -2.54
N ARG A 97 12.96 -1.73 -2.37
CA ARG A 97 12.66 -3.06 -1.81
C ARG A 97 12.08 -4.02 -2.84
N ALA A 98 12.16 -3.67 -4.11
CA ALA A 98 11.66 -4.53 -5.20
C ALA A 98 12.28 -5.93 -5.13
N GLY A 99 11.45 -6.95 -5.20
CA GLY A 99 11.86 -8.35 -5.09
C GLY A 99 12.06 -8.88 -3.68
N ASN A 100 11.95 -8.04 -2.64
CA ASN A 100 12.11 -8.49 -1.24
C ASN A 100 10.80 -8.94 -0.60
N PHE A 101 9.66 -8.69 -1.24
CA PHE A 101 8.35 -9.13 -0.74
C PHE A 101 7.92 -10.45 -1.37
N LYS A 102 7.35 -11.32 -0.56
CA LYS A 102 6.64 -12.54 -0.98
C LYS A 102 5.16 -12.23 -1.20
N ALA A 103 4.58 -11.38 -0.35
CA ALA A 103 3.20 -10.91 -0.45
C ALA A 103 3.00 -10.01 -1.68
N GLY A 104 1.79 -10.05 -2.23
CA GLY A 104 1.36 -9.04 -3.18
C GLY A 104 1.19 -7.68 -2.49
N ILE A 105 1.60 -6.60 -3.15
CA ILE A 105 1.41 -5.23 -2.64
C ILE A 105 0.31 -4.54 -3.42
N VAL A 106 -0.65 -3.99 -2.70
CA VAL A 106 -1.77 -3.22 -3.25
C VAL A 106 -1.75 -1.82 -2.65
N LEU A 107 -1.81 -0.80 -3.48
CA LEU A 107 -2.00 0.57 -3.01
C LEU A 107 -3.48 0.92 -3.01
N MET A 108 -3.96 1.45 -1.90
CA MET A 108 -5.33 1.92 -1.75
C MET A 108 -5.33 3.39 -1.39
N GLY A 109 -6.11 4.18 -2.12
CA GLY A 109 -6.18 5.61 -1.87
C GLY A 109 -7.22 6.33 -2.71
N TYR A 110 -7.31 7.64 -2.52
CA TYR A 110 -8.13 8.53 -3.33
C TYR A 110 -7.44 8.81 -4.66
N LEU A 111 -8.21 9.20 -5.66
CA LEU A 111 -7.69 9.46 -7.01
C LEU A 111 -6.70 10.64 -7.05
N ASN A 112 -6.92 11.67 -6.21
CA ASN A 112 -6.15 12.90 -6.25
C ASN A 112 -4.62 12.71 -6.10
N PRO A 113 -4.11 11.95 -5.12
CA PRO A 113 -2.67 11.68 -5.03
C PRO A 113 -2.09 11.00 -6.28
N PHE A 114 -2.84 10.08 -6.90
CA PHE A 114 -2.41 9.39 -8.12
C PHE A 114 -2.37 10.31 -9.34
N LEU A 115 -3.36 11.21 -9.46
CA LEU A 115 -3.37 12.24 -10.52
C LEU A 115 -2.19 13.20 -10.37
N GLN A 116 -1.88 13.62 -9.14
CA GLN A 116 -0.74 14.49 -8.85
C GLN A 116 0.60 13.82 -9.15
N TYR A 117 0.71 12.52 -8.87
CA TYR A 117 1.90 11.72 -9.20
C TYR A 117 2.08 11.55 -10.70
N GLY A 118 0.98 11.48 -11.44
CA GLY A 118 0.91 11.21 -12.86
C GLY A 118 0.60 9.75 -13.17
N LEU A 119 -0.54 9.51 -13.80
CA LEU A 119 -1.01 8.14 -14.08
C LEU A 119 -0.05 7.35 -14.98
N GLU A 120 0.52 8.01 -16.00
CA GLU A 120 1.51 7.37 -16.89
C GLU A 120 2.81 6.99 -16.16
N ARG A 121 3.23 7.82 -15.20
CA ARG A 121 4.40 7.52 -14.37
C ARG A 121 4.13 6.42 -13.36
N PHE A 122 2.87 6.30 -12.95
CA PHE A 122 2.43 5.30 -11.99
C PHE A 122 2.30 3.91 -12.64
N ALA A 123 1.73 3.86 -13.85
CA ALA A 123 1.57 2.65 -14.65
C ALA A 123 2.93 2.16 -15.20
#